data_9658adaae244196fac8480b651243535
#
_entry.id   9658adaae244196fac8480b651243535
#
_cell.length_a   1.000
_cell.length_b   1.000
_cell.length_c   1.000
_cell.angle_alpha   90.00
_cell.angle_beta   90.00
_cell.angle_gamma   90.00
#
_symmetry.space_group_name_H-M   'P 1'
#
loop_
_entity.id
_entity.type
_entity.pdbx_description
1 polymer ?
#
loop_
_entity_poly.entity_id
_entity_poly.type
_entity_poly.pdbx_seq_one_letter_code
_entity_poly.pdbx_strand_id
1 'polypeptide(L)'
;MGNEAKIKVGGIMAHSGLATVSILSFPDRPDIPGMILHAMGEENINIEFVVQDIDIEGNGNMTFCIDQKYLETALEVLEGIKPLVEAKGISYHPDVATISVFGPHFRERPMISGLMFNALGTAGINVLAISTSISSCSCVIQADQTEDAMRALHETFEAPHQITKFAP
;
A
#
# COMPACT_ATOMS: atom_id res chain seq x y z
N MET A 1 21.73 -0.24 29.22
CA MET A 1 20.62 -0.39 28.26
C MET A 1 21.08 -1.34 27.17
N GLY A 2 20.55 -2.55 27.14
CA GLY A 2 21.00 -3.61 26.24
C GLY A 2 20.76 -3.20 24.79
N ASN A 3 21.79 -3.34 23.98
CA ASN A 3 21.72 -3.28 22.54
C ASN A 3 20.95 -4.52 22.08
N GLU A 4 19.61 -4.47 22.07
CA GLU A 4 18.81 -5.55 21.49
C GLU A 4 19.22 -5.67 20.03
N ALA A 5 19.71 -6.85 19.66
CA ALA A 5 20.16 -7.10 18.31
C ALA A 5 18.97 -6.86 17.35
N LYS A 6 19.17 -5.97 16.39
CA LYS A 6 18.15 -5.67 15.36
C LYS A 6 17.75 -6.96 14.65
N ILE A 7 16.47 -7.06 14.32
CA ILE A 7 15.97 -8.19 13.53
C ILE A 7 16.50 -8.06 12.09
N LYS A 8 17.15 -9.12 11.62
CA LYS A 8 17.60 -9.20 10.23
C LYS A 8 16.42 -9.40 9.30
N VAL A 9 16.34 -8.56 8.26
CA VAL A 9 15.39 -8.66 7.15
C VAL A 9 16.13 -8.73 5.83
N GLY A 10 15.48 -9.10 4.74
CA GLY A 10 16.09 -9.17 3.43
C GLY A 10 16.39 -7.79 2.85
N GLY A 11 15.55 -6.83 3.15
CA GLY A 11 15.74 -5.43 2.75
C GLY A 11 14.53 -4.57 3.07
N ILE A 12 14.71 -3.26 2.81
CA ILE A 12 13.67 -2.24 2.92
C ILE A 12 13.59 -1.55 1.56
N MET A 13 12.38 -1.40 1.03
CA MET A 13 12.13 -0.80 -0.27
C MET A 13 11.14 0.35 -0.14
N ALA A 14 11.43 1.46 -0.81
CA ALA A 14 10.52 2.58 -1.00
C ALA A 14 10.22 2.78 -2.48
N HIS A 15 8.97 3.05 -2.83
CA HIS A 15 8.54 3.39 -4.18
C HIS A 15 7.67 4.64 -4.13
N SER A 16 8.15 5.75 -4.66
CA SER A 16 7.49 7.06 -4.70
C SER A 16 6.92 7.35 -6.10
N GLY A 17 6.22 8.47 -6.24
CA GLY A 17 5.58 8.86 -7.50
C GLY A 17 4.24 8.14 -7.72
N LEU A 18 3.61 7.75 -6.65
CA LEU A 18 2.34 7.01 -6.66
C LEU A 18 1.17 7.90 -6.22
N ALA A 19 -0.03 7.48 -6.59
CA ALA A 19 -1.28 7.94 -6.01
C ALA A 19 -2.10 6.74 -5.54
N THR A 20 -2.86 6.91 -4.45
CA THR A 20 -3.91 5.94 -4.12
C THR A 20 -5.22 6.36 -4.74
N VAL A 21 -5.99 5.38 -5.16
CA VAL A 21 -7.38 5.54 -5.58
C VAL A 21 -8.22 4.51 -4.85
N SER A 22 -9.38 4.93 -4.36
CA SER A 22 -10.31 4.06 -3.65
C SER A 22 -11.69 4.12 -4.28
N ILE A 23 -12.28 2.95 -4.48
CA ILE A 23 -13.69 2.80 -4.82
C ILE A 23 -14.42 2.22 -3.61
N LEU A 24 -15.50 2.87 -3.19
CA LEU A 24 -16.07 2.73 -1.85
C LEU A 24 -17.52 2.29 -1.88
N SER A 25 -17.89 1.45 -0.91
CA SER A 25 -19.26 1.02 -0.65
C SER A 25 -19.94 0.41 -1.87
N PHE A 26 -19.33 -0.58 -2.49
CA PHE A 26 -19.95 -1.42 -3.49
C PHE A 26 -20.51 -2.71 -2.83
N PRO A 27 -21.55 -3.36 -3.41
CA PRO A 27 -22.07 -4.62 -2.89
C PRO A 27 -21.00 -5.71 -2.81
N ASP A 28 -21.04 -6.54 -1.79
CA ASP A 28 -20.16 -7.72 -1.69
C ASP A 28 -20.59 -8.79 -2.70
N ARG A 29 -20.08 -8.65 -3.92
CA ARG A 29 -20.30 -9.58 -5.03
C ARG A 29 -18.97 -10.07 -5.59
N PRO A 30 -18.86 -11.35 -5.96
CA PRO A 30 -17.58 -11.96 -6.37
C PRO A 30 -17.03 -11.42 -7.71
N ASP A 31 -17.85 -10.83 -8.56
CA ASP A 31 -17.47 -10.30 -9.87
C ASP A 31 -16.86 -8.88 -9.79
N ILE A 32 -17.22 -8.09 -8.79
CA ILE A 32 -16.87 -6.65 -8.73
C ILE A 32 -15.36 -6.41 -8.66
N PRO A 33 -14.56 -7.09 -7.82
CA PRO A 33 -13.11 -6.86 -7.79
C PRO A 33 -12.45 -7.09 -9.15
N GLY A 34 -12.90 -8.15 -9.85
CA GLY A 34 -12.41 -8.44 -11.20
C GLY A 34 -12.77 -7.35 -12.20
N MET A 35 -13.99 -6.83 -12.15
CA MET A 35 -14.43 -5.72 -13.03
C MET A 35 -13.59 -4.47 -12.82
N ILE A 36 -13.33 -4.08 -11.57
CA ILE A 36 -12.55 -2.89 -11.24
C ILE A 36 -11.12 -3.03 -11.76
N LEU A 37 -10.44 -4.11 -11.42
CA LEU A 37 -9.04 -4.32 -11.80
C LEU A 37 -8.88 -4.53 -13.32
N HIS A 38 -9.86 -5.17 -13.97
CA HIS A 38 -9.87 -5.35 -15.42
C HIS A 38 -9.99 -4.00 -16.14
N ALA A 39 -10.88 -3.12 -15.69
CA ALA A 39 -11.05 -1.80 -16.28
C ALA A 39 -9.76 -0.95 -16.18
N MET A 40 -9.00 -1.06 -15.08
CA MET A 40 -7.68 -0.44 -14.98
C MET A 40 -6.71 -1.04 -16.01
N GLY A 41 -6.70 -2.36 -16.16
CA GLY A 41 -5.84 -3.08 -17.09
C GLY A 41 -6.10 -2.74 -18.56
N GLU A 42 -7.35 -2.50 -18.96
CA GLU A 42 -7.70 -2.09 -20.32
C GLU A 42 -7.07 -0.74 -20.72
N GLU A 43 -6.88 0.14 -19.74
CA GLU A 43 -6.17 1.42 -19.91
C GLU A 43 -4.64 1.30 -19.68
N ASN A 44 -4.11 0.08 -19.57
CA ASN A 44 -2.69 -0.19 -19.28
C ASN A 44 -2.19 0.44 -17.97
N ILE A 45 -3.08 0.61 -17.00
CA ILE A 45 -2.73 1.10 -15.67
C ILE A 45 -2.32 -0.08 -14.80
N ASN A 46 -1.04 -0.11 -14.43
CA ASN A 46 -0.51 -1.13 -13.51
C ASN A 46 -0.91 -0.83 -12.06
N ILE A 47 -1.24 -1.87 -11.32
CA ILE A 47 -1.55 -1.78 -9.89
C ILE A 47 -0.31 -2.20 -9.09
N GLU A 48 0.26 -1.25 -8.34
CA GLU A 48 1.47 -1.45 -7.53
C GLU A 48 1.16 -2.01 -6.13
N PHE A 49 -0.06 -1.81 -5.66
CA PHE A 49 -0.53 -2.20 -4.34
C PHE A 49 -2.04 -2.27 -4.38
N VAL A 50 -2.65 -3.24 -3.72
CA VAL A 50 -4.10 -3.32 -3.58
C VAL A 50 -4.49 -3.92 -2.24
N VAL A 51 -5.53 -3.37 -1.64
CA VAL A 51 -6.22 -3.92 -0.47
C VAL A 51 -7.71 -3.77 -0.65
N GLN A 52 -8.45 -4.79 -0.26
CA GLN A 52 -9.91 -4.77 -0.22
C GLN A 52 -10.38 -5.25 1.15
N ASP A 53 -11.40 -4.64 1.66
CA ASP A 53 -12.10 -5.04 2.87
C ASP A 53 -13.61 -4.98 2.68
N ILE A 54 -14.32 -5.62 3.60
CA ILE A 54 -15.78 -5.53 3.70
C ILE A 54 -16.10 -4.82 5.02
N ASP A 55 -16.88 -3.76 4.95
CA ASP A 55 -17.26 -2.98 6.13
C ASP A 55 -18.36 -3.68 6.95
N ILE A 56 -18.71 -3.09 8.09
CA ILE A 56 -19.72 -3.64 9.01
C ILE A 56 -21.14 -3.66 8.41
N GLU A 57 -21.38 -2.93 7.34
CA GLU A 57 -22.66 -2.91 6.62
C GLU A 57 -22.70 -3.93 5.49
N GLY A 58 -21.59 -4.65 5.26
CA GLY A 58 -21.46 -5.65 4.22
C GLY A 58 -21.11 -5.07 2.85
N ASN A 59 -20.58 -3.85 2.79
CA ASN A 59 -20.13 -3.24 1.54
C ASN A 59 -18.63 -3.42 1.36
N GLY A 60 -18.22 -3.64 0.11
CA GLY A 60 -16.81 -3.68 -0.27
C GLY A 60 -16.21 -2.30 -0.41
N ASN A 61 -14.93 -2.18 -0.01
CA ASN A 61 -14.09 -1.04 -0.28
C ASN A 61 -12.77 -1.55 -0.86
N MET A 62 -12.30 -0.95 -1.94
CA MET A 62 -11.04 -1.31 -2.55
C MET A 62 -10.17 -0.08 -2.71
N THR A 63 -8.95 -0.15 -2.19
CA THR A 63 -7.91 0.88 -2.35
C THR A 63 -6.72 0.28 -3.08
N PHE A 64 -6.19 0.98 -4.07
CA PHE A 64 -5.01 0.57 -4.80
C PHE A 64 -4.10 1.75 -5.12
N CYS A 65 -2.81 1.46 -5.31
CA CYS A 65 -1.82 2.43 -5.75
C CYS A 65 -1.51 2.24 -7.23
N ILE A 66 -1.36 3.35 -7.92
CA ILE A 66 -0.96 3.44 -9.32
C ILE A 66 0.15 4.48 -9.45
N ASP A 67 0.87 4.45 -10.57
CA ASP A 67 1.74 5.56 -10.95
C ASP A 67 0.89 6.85 -11.06
N GLN A 68 1.33 7.91 -10.39
CA GLN A 68 0.56 9.16 -10.28
C GLN A 68 0.25 9.81 -11.63
N LYS A 69 1.05 9.58 -12.65
CA LYS A 69 0.78 10.09 -14.01
C LYS A 69 -0.55 9.58 -14.61
N TYR A 70 -1.05 8.45 -14.10
CA TYR A 70 -2.32 7.87 -14.55
C TYR A 70 -3.52 8.26 -13.68
N LEU A 71 -3.35 9.14 -12.69
CA LEU A 71 -4.41 9.45 -11.73
C LEU A 71 -5.69 9.94 -12.39
N GLU A 72 -5.59 10.89 -13.33
CA GLU A 72 -6.75 11.44 -14.04
C GLU A 72 -7.49 10.35 -14.84
N THR A 73 -6.74 9.55 -15.61
CA THR A 73 -7.31 8.44 -16.38
C THR A 73 -7.98 7.41 -15.46
N ALA A 74 -7.34 7.06 -14.35
CA ALA A 74 -7.91 6.12 -13.39
C ALA A 74 -9.22 6.62 -12.78
N LEU A 75 -9.31 7.91 -12.46
CA LEU A 75 -10.54 8.51 -11.94
C LEU A 75 -11.66 8.49 -12.97
N GLU A 76 -11.36 8.80 -14.24
CA GLU A 76 -12.34 8.72 -15.34
C GLU A 76 -12.87 7.29 -15.52
N VAL A 77 -11.97 6.30 -15.51
CA VAL A 77 -12.34 4.87 -15.61
C VAL A 77 -13.25 4.46 -14.45
N LEU A 78 -12.89 4.84 -13.21
CA LEU A 78 -13.68 4.49 -12.04
C LEU A 78 -15.05 5.17 -12.03
N GLU A 79 -15.14 6.44 -12.42
CA GLU A 79 -16.44 7.11 -12.57
C GLU A 79 -17.30 6.43 -13.65
N GLY A 80 -16.69 5.94 -14.73
CA GLY A 80 -17.40 5.20 -15.78
C GLY A 80 -17.97 3.87 -15.30
N ILE A 81 -17.24 3.10 -14.50
CA ILE A 81 -17.69 1.80 -14.01
C ILE A 81 -18.49 1.87 -12.70
N LYS A 82 -18.43 2.98 -11.98
CA LYS A 82 -19.10 3.18 -10.69
C LYS A 82 -20.57 2.77 -10.68
N PRO A 83 -21.42 3.13 -11.71
CA PRO A 83 -22.79 2.65 -11.76
C PRO A 83 -22.91 1.14 -11.96
N LEU A 84 -22.00 0.52 -12.70
CA LEU A 84 -22.01 -0.91 -12.98
C LEU A 84 -21.69 -1.77 -11.75
N VAL A 85 -20.77 -1.26 -10.91
CA VAL A 85 -20.38 -1.89 -9.65
C VAL A 85 -21.19 -1.37 -8.46
N GLU A 86 -22.15 -0.48 -8.69
CA GLU A 86 -23.04 0.10 -7.68
C GLU A 86 -22.28 0.76 -6.50
N ALA A 87 -21.08 1.29 -6.77
CA ALA A 87 -20.29 1.96 -5.74
C ALA A 87 -20.87 3.34 -5.39
N LYS A 88 -20.75 3.71 -4.12
CA LYS A 88 -21.27 4.99 -3.61
C LYS A 88 -20.26 6.13 -3.74
N GLY A 89 -18.95 5.83 -3.72
CA GLY A 89 -17.93 6.86 -3.71
C GLY A 89 -16.62 6.46 -4.37
N ILE A 90 -15.87 7.47 -4.75
CA ILE A 90 -14.47 7.37 -5.16
C ILE A 90 -13.69 8.40 -4.35
N SER A 91 -12.53 8.04 -3.84
CA SER A 91 -11.59 8.95 -3.21
C SER A 91 -10.18 8.70 -3.70
N TYR A 92 -9.29 9.65 -3.52
CA TYR A 92 -7.89 9.51 -3.92
C TYR A 92 -6.98 10.36 -3.06
N HIS A 93 -5.70 9.94 -2.98
CA HIS A 93 -4.62 10.73 -2.40
C HIS A 93 -3.46 10.76 -3.40
N PRO A 94 -3.08 11.92 -3.92
CA PRO A 94 -1.88 12.06 -4.72
C PRO A 94 -0.64 12.04 -3.81
N ASP A 95 0.54 12.01 -4.42
CA ASP A 95 1.84 12.15 -3.75
C ASP A 95 2.02 11.17 -2.58
N VAL A 96 1.79 9.88 -2.84
CA VAL A 96 2.04 8.82 -1.87
C VAL A 96 3.24 7.98 -2.27
N ALA A 97 3.74 7.22 -1.29
CA ALA A 97 4.78 6.22 -1.48
C ALA A 97 4.38 4.91 -0.81
N THR A 98 4.83 3.80 -1.37
CA THR A 98 4.80 2.50 -0.69
C THR A 98 6.14 2.24 -0.02
N ILE A 99 6.08 1.72 1.20
CA ILE A 99 7.25 1.26 1.95
C ILE A 99 7.05 -0.22 2.23
N SER A 100 8.08 -1.02 1.97
CA SER A 100 8.04 -2.46 2.18
C SER A 100 9.27 -2.94 2.94
N VAL A 101 9.06 -3.74 3.98
CA VAL A 101 10.08 -4.58 4.59
C VAL A 101 9.89 -5.98 4.05
N PHE A 102 10.95 -6.61 3.55
CA PHE A 102 10.85 -7.93 2.94
C PHE A 102 11.96 -8.88 3.40
N GLY A 103 11.70 -10.18 3.31
CA GLY A 103 12.68 -11.21 3.64
C GLY A 103 12.08 -12.61 3.65
N PRO A 104 12.94 -13.66 3.64
CA PRO A 104 12.50 -15.03 3.49
C PRO A 104 11.81 -15.62 4.74
N HIS A 105 11.96 -14.99 5.91
CA HIS A 105 11.56 -15.57 7.20
C HIS A 105 10.40 -14.86 7.90
N PHE A 106 9.57 -14.09 7.17
CA PHE A 106 8.44 -13.36 7.75
C PHE A 106 7.43 -14.28 8.43
N ARG A 107 7.23 -15.47 7.88
CA ARG A 107 6.30 -16.46 8.40
C ARG A 107 6.72 -17.02 9.77
N GLU A 108 8.02 -17.02 10.04
CA GLU A 108 8.62 -17.53 11.28
C GLU A 108 8.81 -16.44 12.34
N ARG A 109 8.55 -15.18 11.98
CA ARG A 109 8.78 -14.01 12.83
C ARG A 109 7.56 -13.09 12.88
N PRO A 110 6.53 -13.45 13.65
CA PRO A 110 5.25 -12.73 13.67
C PRO A 110 5.36 -11.30 14.19
N MET A 111 6.48 -10.93 14.84
CA MET A 111 6.69 -9.58 15.37
C MET A 111 7.10 -8.53 14.33
N ILE A 112 7.54 -8.93 13.13
CA ILE A 112 8.10 -7.99 12.14
C ILE A 112 7.11 -6.88 11.79
N SER A 113 5.85 -7.22 11.49
CA SER A 113 4.83 -6.22 11.17
C SER A 113 4.57 -5.27 12.34
N GLY A 114 4.46 -5.79 13.55
CA GLY A 114 4.29 -4.96 14.75
C GLY A 114 5.44 -3.98 14.97
N LEU A 115 6.68 -4.44 14.81
CA LEU A 115 7.87 -3.61 14.92
C LEU A 115 7.93 -2.53 13.84
N MET A 116 7.58 -2.89 12.58
CA MET A 116 7.51 -1.94 11.47
C MET A 116 6.57 -0.79 11.79
N PHE A 117 5.32 -1.10 12.15
CA PHE A 117 4.32 -0.07 12.40
C PHE A 117 4.54 0.70 13.69
N ASN A 118 5.13 0.08 14.72
CA ASN A 118 5.56 0.80 15.92
C ASN A 118 6.66 1.81 15.61
N ALA A 119 7.63 1.44 14.77
CA ALA A 119 8.70 2.35 14.35
C ALA A 119 8.14 3.55 13.56
N LEU A 120 7.26 3.30 12.60
CA LEU A 120 6.61 4.36 11.82
C LEU A 120 5.76 5.27 12.72
N GLY A 121 4.96 4.69 13.61
CA GLY A 121 4.12 5.44 14.56
C GLY A 121 4.95 6.29 15.53
N THR A 122 6.06 5.77 16.04
CA THR A 122 6.99 6.52 16.91
C THR A 122 7.63 7.70 16.16
N ALA A 123 7.89 7.54 14.87
CA ALA A 123 8.38 8.61 14.01
C ALA A 123 7.28 9.61 13.57
N GLY A 124 6.04 9.43 14.02
CA GLY A 124 4.91 10.31 13.67
C GLY A 124 4.39 10.12 12.25
N ILE A 125 4.67 8.97 11.62
CA ILE A 125 4.28 8.68 10.25
C ILE A 125 2.92 8.00 10.23
N ASN A 126 1.95 8.62 9.58
CA ASN A 126 0.62 8.05 9.40
C ASN A 126 0.60 7.06 8.24
N VAL A 127 0.00 5.90 8.46
CA VAL A 127 -0.15 4.83 7.48
C VAL A 127 -1.54 4.88 6.88
N LEU A 128 -1.62 4.98 5.55
CA LEU A 128 -2.89 5.09 4.81
C LEU A 128 -3.50 3.74 4.46
N ALA A 129 -2.67 2.75 4.19
CA ALA A 129 -3.09 1.38 3.90
C ALA A 129 -1.97 0.39 4.22
N ILE A 130 -2.33 -0.86 4.48
CA ILE A 130 -1.39 -1.95 4.81
C ILE A 130 -1.72 -3.16 3.95
N SER A 131 -0.70 -3.84 3.47
CA SER A 131 -0.80 -5.15 2.83
C SER A 131 0.37 -6.03 3.25
N THR A 132 0.11 -7.29 3.50
CA THR A 132 1.14 -8.26 3.90
C THR A 132 1.12 -9.47 2.99
N SER A 133 2.28 -10.09 2.83
CA SER A 133 2.44 -11.37 2.15
C SER A 133 3.29 -12.33 3.00
N ILE A 134 3.59 -13.50 2.47
CA ILE A 134 4.46 -14.47 3.12
C ILE A 134 5.88 -13.90 3.36
N SER A 135 6.34 -13.02 2.51
CA SER A 135 7.71 -12.52 2.47
C SER A 135 7.84 -11.01 2.60
N SER A 136 6.74 -10.27 2.73
CA SER A 136 6.80 -8.82 2.83
C SER A 136 5.67 -8.24 3.68
N CYS A 137 5.95 -7.11 4.30
CA CYS A 137 4.98 -6.23 4.91
C CYS A 137 5.11 -4.86 4.24
N SER A 138 4.04 -4.35 3.69
CA SER A 138 4.01 -3.13 2.91
C SER A 138 2.96 -2.16 3.44
N CYS A 139 3.24 -0.87 3.33
CA CYS A 139 2.26 0.16 3.65
C CYS A 139 2.37 1.33 2.67
N VAL A 140 1.32 2.14 2.67
CA VAL A 140 1.25 3.40 1.93
C VAL A 140 1.33 4.54 2.93
N ILE A 141 2.17 5.52 2.62
CA ILE A 141 2.37 6.75 3.40
C ILE A 141 2.37 7.97 2.48
N GLN A 142 2.33 9.17 3.04
CA GLN A 142 2.59 10.40 2.26
C GLN A 142 4.04 10.40 1.76
N ALA A 143 4.25 10.82 0.51
CA ALA A 143 5.56 10.74 -0.15
C ALA A 143 6.64 11.61 0.53
N ASP A 144 6.26 12.73 1.13
CA ASP A 144 7.16 13.63 1.86
C ASP A 144 7.71 13.02 3.16
N GLN A 145 7.09 11.95 3.66
CA GLN A 145 7.53 11.21 4.85
C GLN A 145 8.46 10.03 4.53
N THR A 146 8.78 9.79 3.26
CA THR A 146 9.55 8.60 2.83
C THR A 146 10.93 8.51 3.48
N GLU A 147 11.67 9.62 3.56
CA GLU A 147 13.02 9.62 4.16
C GLU A 147 12.99 9.32 5.66
N ASP A 148 12.04 9.90 6.39
CA ASP A 148 11.87 9.65 7.83
C ASP A 148 11.42 8.20 8.09
N ALA A 149 10.54 7.66 7.25
CA ALA A 149 10.13 6.26 7.30
C ALA A 149 11.31 5.31 7.10
N MET A 150 12.11 5.55 6.06
CA MET A 150 13.30 4.73 5.77
C MET A 150 14.29 4.78 6.91
N ARG A 151 14.52 5.95 7.51
CA ARG A 151 15.40 6.11 8.67
C ARG A 151 14.90 5.32 9.87
N ALA A 152 13.63 5.47 10.24
CA ALA A 152 13.02 4.75 11.37
C ALA A 152 13.11 3.22 11.20
N LEU A 153 12.90 2.73 9.98
CA LEU A 153 12.99 1.30 9.69
C LEU A 153 14.43 0.78 9.71
N HIS A 154 15.41 1.55 9.25
CA HIS A 154 16.83 1.18 9.35
C HIS A 154 17.37 1.23 10.80
N GLU A 155 16.78 2.04 11.66
CA GLU A 155 17.06 2.00 13.10
C GLU A 155 16.49 0.77 13.77
N THR A 156 15.38 0.24 13.27
CA THR A 156 14.66 -0.91 13.83
C THR A 156 15.18 -2.25 13.30
N PHE A 157 15.49 -2.33 12.01
CA PHE A 157 15.88 -3.56 11.32
C PHE A 157 17.33 -3.49 10.83
N GLU A 158 17.98 -4.67 10.80
CA GLU A 158 19.23 -4.87 10.08
C GLU A 158 18.89 -5.32 8.66
N ALA A 159 19.02 -4.41 7.69
CA ALA A 159 18.70 -4.65 6.29
C ALA A 159 19.97 -4.49 5.44
N PRO A 160 20.42 -5.56 4.72
CA PRO A 160 21.60 -5.50 3.87
C PRO A 160 21.36 -4.70 2.59
N HIS A 161 20.10 -4.56 2.16
CA HIS A 161 19.74 -3.89 0.92
C HIS A 161 18.70 -2.80 1.15
N GLN A 162 18.99 -1.62 0.63
CA GLN A 162 18.05 -0.52 0.51
C GLN A 162 17.73 -0.32 -0.98
N ILE A 163 16.46 -0.33 -1.33
CA ILE A 163 16.01 -0.10 -2.69
C ILE A 163 15.02 1.08 -2.66
N THR A 164 15.37 2.15 -3.37
CA THR A 164 14.46 3.26 -3.61
C THR A 164 14.13 3.30 -5.10
N LYS A 165 12.85 3.25 -5.43
CA LYS A 165 12.35 3.40 -6.80
C LYS A 165 11.54 4.69 -6.88
N PHE A 166 11.70 5.41 -7.97
CA PHE A 166 10.82 6.50 -8.36
C PHE A 166 10.02 6.03 -9.56
N ALA A 167 8.73 6.33 -9.61
CA ALA A 167 7.96 6.11 -10.81
C ALA A 167 8.55 6.98 -11.94
N PRO A 168 8.68 6.42 -13.16
CA PRO A 168 9.31 7.11 -14.29
C PRO A 168 8.53 8.34 -14.74
#